data_7c470d6b071a0c4a1fdcf7ccfe8a53f6
#
_entry.id   7c470d6b071a0c4a1fdcf7ccfe8a53f6
#
_cell.length_a   1.000
_cell.length_b   1.000
_cell.length_c   1.000
_cell.angle_alpha   90.00
_cell.angle_beta   90.00
_cell.angle_gamma   90.00
#
_symmetry.space_group_name_H-M   'P 1'
#
loop_
_entity.id
_entity.type
_entity.pdbx_description
1 polymer ?
#
loop_
_entity_poly.entity_id
_entity_poly.type
_entity_poly.pdbx_seq_one_letter_code
_entity_poly.pdbx_strand_id
1 'polypeptide(L)'
;MVEKKFIDYLKNKYSQNYLYFDEFMQECLYSDYGFFAKGEVRSSKSGDFLTSPEVSNYFGLFISNWIKENRINSDSNILEVGAGTGSLANQVSKYLEKEIYLSEISLNALKALKSKNFLVDSSLDNYGSSQVKTIYMNEVLDNIPCSVGIEVDNTWYEKTIEFTKDNEPVSYTHLTLPTIDRV
;
A
#
# COMPACT_ATOMS: atom_id res chain seq x y z
N MET A 1 11.30 22.49 -7.06
CA MET A 1 11.90 22.75 -5.72
C MET A 1 11.73 21.57 -4.74
N VAL A 2 10.60 20.90 -4.71
CA VAL A 2 10.36 19.67 -3.89
C VAL A 2 11.21 18.51 -4.39
N GLU A 3 11.27 18.32 -5.69
CA GLU A 3 11.99 17.26 -6.37
C GLU A 3 13.50 17.25 -6.02
N LYS A 4 14.16 18.43 -6.05
CA LYS A 4 15.57 18.54 -5.65
C LYS A 4 15.81 18.13 -4.19
N LYS A 5 14.92 18.54 -3.28
CA LYS A 5 15.03 18.18 -1.86
C LYS A 5 14.85 16.67 -1.63
N PHE A 6 13.98 16.05 -2.39
CA PHE A 6 13.78 14.61 -2.33
C PHE A 6 15.00 13.84 -2.84
N ILE A 7 15.58 14.27 -3.97
CA ILE A 7 16.81 13.67 -4.50
C ILE A 7 17.98 13.82 -3.52
N ASP A 8 18.16 15.01 -2.95
CA ASP A 8 19.18 15.26 -1.93
C ASP A 8 18.97 14.38 -0.69
N TYR A 9 17.72 14.20 -0.26
CA TYR A 9 17.35 13.29 0.82
C TYR A 9 17.76 11.85 0.50
N LEU A 10 17.40 11.32 -0.68
CA LEU A 10 17.75 9.96 -1.09
C LEU A 10 19.26 9.75 -1.12
N LYS A 11 20.02 10.69 -1.70
CA LYS A 11 21.48 10.64 -1.74
C LYS A 11 22.14 10.66 -0.36
N ASN A 12 21.56 11.36 0.58
CA ASN A 12 22.07 11.41 1.96
C ASN A 12 21.72 10.13 2.75
N LYS A 13 20.57 9.54 2.46
CA LYS A 13 20.10 8.34 3.15
C LYS A 13 20.81 7.08 2.67
N TYR A 14 21.04 6.98 1.37
CA TYR A 14 21.67 5.84 0.73
C TYR A 14 23.08 6.20 0.31
N SER A 15 24.08 5.52 0.86
CA SER A 15 25.51 5.76 0.57
C SER A 15 25.94 5.31 -0.83
N GLN A 16 25.10 4.57 -1.53
CA GLN A 16 25.29 4.07 -2.88
C GLN A 16 24.75 5.08 -3.90
N ASN A 17 25.32 5.08 -5.11
CA ASN A 17 24.81 5.92 -6.21
C ASN A 17 23.53 5.37 -6.85
N TYR A 18 22.98 4.29 -6.31
CA TYR A 18 21.78 3.64 -6.78
C TYR A 18 20.91 3.16 -5.60
N LEU A 19 19.63 2.97 -5.87
CA LEU A 19 18.67 2.30 -4.99
C LEU A 19 18.07 1.11 -5.73
N TYR A 20 17.72 0.06 -5.03
CA TYR A 20 16.85 -0.96 -5.58
C TYR A 20 15.45 -0.38 -5.82
N PHE A 21 14.72 -0.98 -6.75
CA PHE A 21 13.42 -0.43 -7.14
C PHE A 21 12.41 -0.42 -5.99
N ASP A 22 12.42 -1.44 -5.14
CA ASP A 22 11.59 -1.51 -3.94
C ASP A 22 11.93 -0.39 -2.92
N GLU A 23 13.22 -0.12 -2.70
CA GLU A 23 13.68 0.98 -1.85
C GLU A 23 13.22 2.33 -2.41
N PHE A 24 13.38 2.56 -3.71
CA PHE A 24 12.92 3.78 -4.36
C PHE A 24 11.40 3.94 -4.26
N MET A 25 10.64 2.86 -4.50
CA MET A 25 9.20 2.85 -4.37
C MET A 25 8.76 3.14 -2.93
N GLN A 26 9.43 2.54 -1.94
CA GLN A 26 9.19 2.81 -0.52
C GLN A 26 9.35 4.30 -0.20
N GLU A 27 10.41 4.93 -0.69
CA GLU A 27 10.66 6.35 -0.44
C GLU A 27 9.66 7.26 -1.17
N CYS A 28 9.31 6.93 -2.40
CA CYS A 28 8.32 7.69 -3.17
C CYS A 28 6.93 7.65 -2.56
N LEU A 29 6.56 6.57 -1.91
CA LEU A 29 5.23 6.37 -1.34
C LEU A 29 5.16 6.81 0.12
N TYR A 30 6.14 6.44 0.95
CA TYR A 30 5.98 6.42 2.41
C TYR A 30 6.97 7.29 3.18
N SER A 31 8.04 7.86 2.55
CA SER A 31 8.92 8.81 3.24
C SER A 31 8.18 10.13 3.55
N ASP A 32 8.81 11.01 4.32
CA ASP A 32 8.28 12.36 4.61
C ASP A 32 8.04 13.20 3.34
N TYR A 33 8.68 12.85 2.23
CA TYR A 33 8.47 13.44 0.91
C TYR A 33 7.46 12.65 0.07
N GLY A 34 7.07 11.48 0.54
CA GLY A 34 6.30 10.49 -0.20
C GLY A 34 4.85 10.90 -0.43
N PHE A 35 4.23 10.17 -1.36
CA PHE A 35 2.86 10.43 -1.80
C PHE A 35 1.85 10.34 -0.64
N PHE A 36 1.99 9.35 0.24
CA PHE A 36 1.05 9.12 1.36
C PHE A 36 1.41 9.88 2.65
N ALA A 37 2.56 10.57 2.70
CA ALA A 37 2.99 11.29 3.90
C ALA A 37 2.32 12.66 4.07
N LYS A 38 1.88 13.29 2.98
CA LYS A 38 1.41 14.68 2.98
C LYS A 38 -0.08 14.79 2.71
N GLY A 39 -0.73 15.65 3.50
CA GLY A 39 -2.10 16.10 3.25
C GLY A 39 -3.20 15.18 3.78
N GLU A 40 -4.39 15.35 3.22
CA GLU A 40 -5.56 14.51 3.47
C GLU A 40 -5.42 13.14 2.80
N VAL A 41 -6.33 12.23 3.14
CA VAL A 41 -6.37 10.91 2.49
C VAL A 41 -6.56 11.08 0.98
N ARG A 42 -5.59 10.56 0.19
CA ARG A 42 -5.48 10.81 -1.25
C ARG A 42 -6.63 10.20 -2.05
N SER A 43 -7.12 9.04 -1.65
CA SER A 43 -8.26 8.36 -2.26
C SER A 43 -9.58 8.91 -1.71
N SER A 44 -9.97 10.12 -2.10
CA SER A 44 -11.23 10.73 -1.65
C SER A 44 -11.78 11.66 -2.72
N LYS A 45 -13.05 12.07 -2.58
CA LYS A 45 -13.70 13.02 -3.51
C LYS A 45 -12.99 14.38 -3.60
N SER A 46 -12.25 14.75 -2.57
CA SER A 46 -11.39 15.94 -2.53
C SER A 46 -9.91 15.64 -2.74
N GLY A 47 -9.55 14.37 -2.93
CA GLY A 47 -8.18 13.90 -3.10
C GLY A 47 -7.72 13.84 -4.56
N ASP A 48 -6.60 13.16 -4.80
CA ASP A 48 -5.98 13.10 -6.12
C ASP A 48 -6.66 12.09 -7.06
N PHE A 49 -7.36 11.09 -6.52
CA PHE A 49 -8.05 10.06 -7.31
C PHE A 49 -9.26 9.48 -6.56
N LEU A 50 -10.18 8.91 -7.32
CA LEU A 50 -11.36 8.22 -6.81
C LEU A 50 -11.20 6.72 -6.98
N THR A 51 -11.43 5.98 -5.90
CA THR A 51 -11.52 4.52 -5.96
C THR A 51 -12.97 4.06 -6.16
N SER A 52 -13.16 2.81 -6.56
CA SER A 52 -14.49 2.25 -6.82
C SER A 52 -15.48 2.43 -5.66
N PRO A 53 -15.09 2.27 -4.38
CA PRO A 53 -15.99 2.53 -3.24
C PRO A 53 -16.44 3.99 -3.11
N GLU A 54 -15.60 4.93 -3.54
CA GLU A 54 -15.93 6.36 -3.49
C GLU A 54 -16.92 6.76 -4.59
N VAL A 55 -16.92 6.03 -5.69
CA VAL A 55 -17.81 6.27 -6.83
C VAL A 55 -19.21 5.71 -6.57
N SER A 56 -19.31 4.50 -5.99
CA SER A 56 -20.60 3.82 -5.85
C SER A 56 -20.68 2.89 -4.64
N ASN A 57 -21.78 2.96 -3.92
CA ASN A 57 -22.12 2.02 -2.85
C ASN A 57 -22.39 0.59 -3.35
N TYR A 58 -22.65 0.40 -4.63
CA TYR A 58 -22.83 -0.93 -5.21
C TYR A 58 -21.56 -1.78 -5.13
N PHE A 59 -20.39 -1.14 -5.09
CA PHE A 59 -19.13 -1.87 -4.96
C PHE A 59 -19.06 -2.64 -3.63
N GLY A 60 -19.39 -1.98 -2.52
CA GLY A 60 -19.48 -2.64 -1.22
C GLY A 60 -20.55 -3.72 -1.15
N LEU A 61 -21.68 -3.54 -1.87
CA LEU A 61 -22.71 -4.58 -1.97
C LEU A 61 -22.19 -5.82 -2.69
N PHE A 62 -21.46 -5.67 -3.81
CA PHE A 62 -20.86 -6.79 -4.52
C PHE A 62 -19.86 -7.56 -3.66
N ILE A 63 -18.96 -6.86 -2.99
CA ILE A 63 -17.99 -7.47 -2.07
C ILE A 63 -18.71 -8.19 -0.93
N SER A 64 -19.74 -7.60 -0.35
CA SER A 64 -20.52 -8.20 0.73
C SER A 64 -21.24 -9.47 0.31
N ASN A 65 -21.83 -9.47 -0.88
CA ASN A 65 -22.48 -10.67 -1.42
C ASN A 65 -21.47 -11.78 -1.68
N TRP A 66 -20.33 -11.44 -2.29
CA TRP A 66 -19.24 -12.40 -2.51
C TRP A 66 -18.74 -13.00 -1.19
N ILE A 67 -18.56 -12.19 -0.15
CA ILE A 67 -18.18 -12.66 1.19
C ILE A 67 -19.24 -13.58 1.77
N LYS A 68 -20.54 -13.24 1.68
CA LYS A 68 -21.64 -14.08 2.17
C LYS A 68 -21.65 -15.44 1.50
N GLU A 69 -21.46 -15.49 0.18
CA GLU A 69 -21.50 -16.72 -0.60
C GLU A 69 -20.29 -17.63 -0.35
N ASN A 70 -19.13 -17.07 -0.06
CA ASN A 70 -17.85 -17.80 0.04
C ASN A 70 -17.37 -18.04 1.47
N ARG A 71 -18.02 -17.48 2.48
CA ARG A 71 -17.61 -17.70 3.87
C ARG A 71 -18.11 -19.05 4.38
N ILE A 72 -17.16 -19.85 4.85
CA ILE A 72 -17.44 -21.16 5.46
C ILE A 72 -17.95 -20.99 6.90
N ASN A 73 -17.57 -19.89 7.59
CA ASN A 73 -17.87 -19.67 8.99
C ASN A 73 -18.34 -18.22 9.22
N SER A 74 -19.61 -18.02 9.57
CA SER A 74 -20.23 -16.70 9.75
C SER A 74 -19.60 -15.89 10.89
N ASP A 75 -19.01 -16.55 11.89
CA ASP A 75 -18.54 -15.89 13.12
C ASP A 75 -17.09 -15.37 13.04
N SER A 76 -16.37 -15.69 11.95
CA SER A 76 -15.01 -15.23 11.78
C SER A 76 -14.92 -13.74 11.46
N ASN A 77 -13.86 -13.09 11.93
CA ASN A 77 -13.58 -11.70 11.64
C ASN A 77 -13.21 -11.48 10.16
N ILE A 78 -13.49 -10.29 9.68
CA ILE A 78 -13.17 -9.82 8.34
C ILE A 78 -12.19 -8.68 8.48
N LEU A 79 -11.14 -8.67 7.66
CA LEU A 79 -10.11 -7.64 7.65
C LEU A 79 -10.03 -7.01 6.26
N GLU A 80 -10.09 -5.68 6.23
CA GLU A 80 -9.70 -4.88 5.06
C GLU A 80 -8.27 -4.39 5.23
N VAL A 81 -7.43 -4.65 4.21
CA VAL A 81 -6.05 -4.15 4.16
C VAL A 81 -5.98 -2.95 3.24
N GLY A 82 -5.31 -1.87 3.70
CA GLY A 82 -5.21 -0.61 2.96
C GLY A 82 -6.53 0.15 2.91
N ALA A 83 -7.16 0.35 4.08
CA ALA A 83 -8.52 0.86 4.19
C ALA A 83 -8.72 2.31 3.72
N GLY A 84 -7.66 3.12 3.60
CA GLY A 84 -7.70 4.49 3.11
C GLY A 84 -8.69 5.37 3.87
N THR A 85 -9.80 5.77 3.21
CA THR A 85 -10.86 6.57 3.84
C THR A 85 -11.80 5.76 4.75
N GLY A 86 -11.79 4.42 4.62
CA GLY A 86 -12.74 3.51 5.25
C GLY A 86 -14.09 3.42 4.53
N SER A 87 -14.20 3.97 3.31
CA SER A 87 -15.45 3.93 2.54
C SER A 87 -15.92 2.52 2.25
N LEU A 88 -15.04 1.64 1.79
CA LEU A 88 -15.38 0.26 1.51
C LEU A 88 -15.75 -0.50 2.78
N ALA A 89 -14.94 -0.38 3.84
CA ALA A 89 -15.24 -0.99 5.13
C ALA A 89 -16.63 -0.59 5.64
N ASN A 90 -16.96 0.71 5.56
CA ASN A 90 -18.26 1.21 5.99
C ASN A 90 -19.41 0.61 5.16
N GLN A 91 -19.25 0.49 3.85
CA GLN A 91 -20.23 -0.15 2.97
C GLN A 91 -20.38 -1.63 3.31
N VAL A 92 -19.28 -2.37 3.40
CA VAL A 92 -19.26 -3.81 3.71
C VAL A 92 -19.85 -4.07 5.10
N SER A 93 -19.44 -3.31 6.09
CA SER A 93 -19.97 -3.40 7.47
C SER A 93 -21.48 -3.25 7.50
N LYS A 94 -22.00 -2.25 6.78
CA LYS A 94 -23.45 -1.99 6.69
C LYS A 94 -24.22 -3.14 6.03
N TYR A 95 -23.72 -3.71 4.93
CA TYR A 95 -24.39 -4.80 4.22
C TYR A 95 -24.26 -6.16 4.90
N LEU A 96 -23.18 -6.37 5.66
CA LEU A 96 -22.99 -7.60 6.44
C LEU A 96 -23.56 -7.51 7.86
N GLU A 97 -23.95 -6.31 8.30
CA GLU A 97 -24.34 -6.02 9.69
C GLU A 97 -23.26 -6.48 10.69
N LYS A 98 -22.00 -6.27 10.30
CA LYS A 98 -20.83 -6.78 11.01
C LYS A 98 -19.72 -5.74 11.04
N GLU A 99 -18.99 -5.69 12.16
CA GLU A 99 -17.79 -4.88 12.29
C GLU A 99 -16.65 -5.43 11.42
N ILE A 100 -15.94 -4.56 10.76
CA ILE A 100 -14.80 -4.88 9.90
C ILE A 100 -13.53 -4.35 10.57
N TYR A 101 -12.54 -5.21 10.69
CA TYR A 101 -11.20 -4.81 11.12
C TYR A 101 -10.45 -4.17 9.95
N LEU A 102 -9.63 -3.15 10.23
CA LEU A 102 -8.91 -2.40 9.22
C LEU A 102 -7.41 -2.42 9.49
N SER A 103 -6.61 -2.59 8.45
CA SER A 103 -5.18 -2.33 8.49
C SER A 103 -4.85 -1.16 7.56
N GLU A 104 -4.07 -0.19 8.07
CA GLU A 104 -3.69 1.01 7.33
C GLU A 104 -2.34 1.53 7.81
N ILE A 105 -1.37 1.71 6.90
CA ILE A 105 -0.02 2.16 7.22
C ILE A 105 0.17 3.67 7.10
N SER A 106 -0.65 4.36 6.31
CA SER A 106 -0.61 5.82 6.19
C SER A 106 -1.04 6.46 7.51
N LEU A 107 -0.15 7.22 8.14
CA LEU A 107 -0.41 7.85 9.44
C LEU A 107 -1.62 8.79 9.41
N ASN A 108 -1.86 9.47 8.29
CA ASN A 108 -2.97 10.39 8.15
C ASN A 108 -4.31 9.63 8.02
N ALA A 109 -4.33 8.58 7.20
CA ALA A 109 -5.51 7.72 7.07
C ALA A 109 -5.80 6.98 8.38
N LEU A 110 -4.78 6.44 9.06
CA LEU A 110 -4.91 5.78 10.35
C LEU A 110 -5.55 6.70 11.41
N LYS A 111 -5.09 7.96 11.51
CA LYS A 111 -5.68 8.95 12.42
C LYS A 111 -7.13 9.26 12.05
N ALA A 112 -7.42 9.43 10.77
CA ALA A 112 -8.79 9.71 10.28
C ALA A 112 -9.74 8.53 10.56
N LEU A 113 -9.29 7.28 10.36
CA LEU A 113 -10.07 6.09 10.66
C LEU A 113 -10.34 5.95 12.16
N LYS A 114 -9.33 6.16 13.00
CA LYS A 114 -9.51 6.15 14.47
C LYS A 114 -10.50 7.22 14.96
N SER A 115 -10.47 8.40 14.34
CA SER A 115 -11.43 9.47 14.68
C SER A 115 -12.87 9.14 14.30
N LYS A 116 -13.08 8.21 13.38
CA LYS A 116 -14.39 7.68 12.96
C LYS A 116 -14.80 6.41 13.74
N ASN A 117 -14.03 6.04 14.78
CA ASN A 117 -14.24 4.86 15.62
C ASN A 117 -14.11 3.51 14.89
N PHE A 118 -13.33 3.45 13.81
CA PHE A 118 -12.99 2.17 13.20
C PHE A 118 -11.98 1.39 14.06
N LEU A 119 -12.10 0.07 14.09
CA LEU A 119 -11.09 -0.84 14.62
C LEU A 119 -9.93 -0.96 13.62
N VAL A 120 -8.93 -0.11 13.77
CA VAL A 120 -7.82 -0.02 12.83
C VAL A 120 -6.46 -0.10 13.52
N ASP A 121 -5.55 -0.85 12.91
CA ASP A 121 -4.14 -0.94 13.29
C ASP A 121 -3.21 -0.76 12.09
N SER A 122 -1.95 -0.39 12.36
CA SER A 122 -0.92 -0.25 11.33
C SER A 122 -0.18 -1.56 11.03
N SER A 123 -0.25 -2.55 11.92
CA SER A 123 0.38 -3.86 11.75
C SER A 123 -0.65 -4.97 11.60
N LEU A 124 -0.40 -5.86 10.64
CA LEU A 124 -1.18 -7.09 10.48
C LEU A 124 -0.96 -8.08 11.63
N ASP A 125 0.16 -8.01 12.33
CA ASP A 125 0.50 -8.90 13.45
C ASP A 125 -0.47 -8.76 14.64
N ASN A 126 -1.13 -7.60 14.75
CA ASN A 126 -2.12 -7.35 15.78
C ASN A 126 -3.46 -8.07 15.53
N TYR A 127 -3.64 -8.65 14.35
CA TYR A 127 -4.82 -9.43 14.00
C TYR A 127 -4.49 -10.93 14.03
N GLY A 128 -4.88 -11.60 15.12
CA GLY A 128 -4.61 -13.03 15.29
C GLY A 128 -5.13 -13.88 14.11
N SER A 129 -4.26 -14.67 13.50
CA SER A 129 -4.57 -15.51 12.34
C SER A 129 -5.69 -16.54 12.60
N SER A 130 -5.93 -16.88 13.85
CA SER A 130 -7.04 -17.77 14.26
C SER A 130 -8.41 -17.08 14.22
N GLN A 131 -8.45 -15.76 14.30
CA GLN A 131 -9.69 -14.97 14.37
C GLN A 131 -10.12 -14.40 13.02
N VAL A 132 -9.16 -13.99 12.17
CA VAL A 132 -9.44 -13.47 10.82
C VAL A 132 -9.46 -14.62 9.83
N LYS A 133 -10.58 -14.78 9.12
CA LYS A 133 -10.76 -15.83 8.09
C LYS A 133 -11.06 -15.28 6.71
N THR A 134 -11.37 -13.99 6.63
CA THR A 134 -11.62 -13.31 5.36
C THR A 134 -10.79 -12.04 5.34
N ILE A 135 -9.96 -11.92 4.32
CA ILE A 135 -9.17 -10.73 4.07
C ILE A 135 -9.54 -10.24 2.68
N TYR A 136 -9.80 -8.95 2.55
CA TYR A 136 -9.93 -8.31 1.25
C TYR A 136 -9.10 -7.04 1.18
N MET A 137 -8.72 -6.66 -0.02
CA MET A 137 -7.96 -5.46 -0.31
C MET A 137 -8.39 -4.90 -1.67
N ASN A 138 -8.45 -3.59 -1.78
CA ASN A 138 -8.81 -2.92 -3.01
C ASN A 138 -7.76 -1.87 -3.36
N GLU A 139 -7.14 -1.96 -4.54
CA GLU A 139 -6.10 -1.03 -5.02
C GLU A 139 -4.95 -0.87 -4.02
N VAL A 140 -4.38 -2.00 -3.56
CA VAL A 140 -3.29 -2.03 -2.56
C VAL A 140 -1.99 -2.56 -3.15
N LEU A 141 -2.06 -3.58 -4.02
CA LEU A 141 -0.85 -4.28 -4.49
C LEU A 141 0.11 -3.37 -5.24
N ASP A 142 -0.39 -2.40 -5.96
CA ASP A 142 0.37 -1.38 -6.69
C ASP A 142 1.07 -0.36 -5.77
N ASN A 143 0.71 -0.36 -4.48
CA ASN A 143 1.29 0.49 -3.45
C ASN A 143 2.24 -0.27 -2.51
N ILE A 144 2.44 -1.56 -2.73
CA ILE A 144 3.40 -2.37 -1.96
C ILE A 144 4.75 -2.30 -2.66
N PRO A 145 5.80 -1.79 -2.00
CA PRO A 145 7.15 -1.81 -2.54
C PRO A 145 7.56 -3.22 -2.97
N CYS A 146 8.03 -3.35 -4.19
CA CYS A 146 8.39 -4.66 -4.76
C CYS A 146 9.65 -4.56 -5.61
N SER A 147 10.46 -5.62 -5.57
CA SER A 147 11.58 -5.78 -6.49
C SER A 147 11.09 -6.09 -7.91
N VAL A 148 11.82 -5.61 -8.89
CA VAL A 148 11.56 -5.88 -10.32
C VAL A 148 12.72 -6.67 -10.88
N GLY A 149 12.47 -7.93 -11.24
CA GLY A 149 13.44 -8.80 -11.90
C GLY A 149 13.34 -8.68 -13.42
N ILE A 150 14.48 -8.68 -14.10
CA ILE A 150 14.60 -8.70 -15.57
C ILE A 150 15.49 -9.88 -15.96
N GLU A 151 15.03 -10.72 -16.87
CA GLU A 151 15.80 -11.80 -17.43
C GLU A 151 16.51 -11.37 -18.72
N VAL A 152 17.83 -11.50 -18.74
CA VAL A 152 18.66 -11.25 -19.92
C VAL A 152 19.61 -12.45 -20.09
N ASP A 153 19.61 -13.09 -21.24
CA ASP A 153 20.47 -14.24 -21.55
C ASP A 153 20.44 -15.35 -20.48
N ASN A 154 19.23 -15.74 -20.04
CA ASN A 154 18.98 -16.72 -18.98
C ASN A 154 19.57 -16.33 -17.60
N THR A 155 19.85 -15.07 -17.37
CA THR A 155 20.33 -14.55 -16.09
C THR A 155 19.36 -13.49 -15.57
N TRP A 156 18.99 -13.62 -14.30
CA TRP A 156 18.11 -12.66 -13.65
C TRP A 156 18.89 -11.49 -13.08
N TYR A 157 18.40 -10.29 -13.32
CA TYR A 157 18.91 -9.03 -12.80
C TYR A 157 17.84 -8.29 -12.05
N GLU A 158 18.23 -7.59 -11.00
CA GLU A 158 17.31 -6.72 -10.27
C GLU A 158 17.40 -5.29 -10.80
N LYS A 159 16.24 -4.65 -10.99
CA LYS A 159 16.14 -3.28 -11.47
C LYS A 159 16.55 -2.31 -10.37
N THR A 160 17.40 -1.35 -10.72
CA THR A 160 17.84 -0.26 -9.84
C THR A 160 17.52 1.10 -10.44
N ILE A 161 17.53 2.11 -9.60
CA ILE A 161 17.41 3.52 -9.96
C ILE A 161 18.75 4.18 -9.64
N GLU A 162 19.41 4.74 -10.63
CA GLU A 162 20.63 5.53 -10.46
C GLU A 162 20.36 7.02 -10.58
N PHE A 163 21.18 7.81 -9.89
CA PHE A 163 21.18 9.26 -10.02
C PHE A 163 22.27 9.67 -10.99
N THR A 164 21.89 10.30 -12.09
CA THR A 164 22.86 10.89 -13.05
C THR A 164 23.64 12.03 -12.41
N LYS A 165 24.70 12.48 -13.09
CA LYS A 165 25.47 13.66 -12.66
C LYS A 165 24.62 14.93 -12.56
N ASP A 166 23.56 15.03 -13.37
CA ASP A 166 22.61 16.14 -13.37
C ASP A 166 21.49 15.98 -12.34
N ASN A 167 21.61 14.99 -11.45
CA ASN A 167 20.63 14.65 -10.41
C ASN A 167 19.27 14.13 -10.93
N GLU A 168 19.21 13.67 -12.16
CA GLU A 168 18.01 13.02 -12.66
C GLU A 168 18.02 11.52 -12.33
N PRO A 169 16.92 10.97 -11.80
CA PRO A 169 16.81 9.53 -11.58
C PRO A 169 16.64 8.83 -12.92
N VAL A 170 17.50 7.87 -13.19
CA VAL A 170 17.43 7.05 -14.40
C VAL A 170 17.34 5.57 -13.99
N SER A 171 16.43 4.85 -14.61
CA SER A 171 16.28 3.42 -14.39
C SER A 171 17.38 2.65 -15.11
N TYR A 172 18.16 1.89 -14.38
CA TYR A 172 19.16 0.96 -14.92
C TYR A 172 18.84 -0.48 -14.52
N THR A 173 19.26 -1.41 -15.37
CA THR A 173 19.32 -2.82 -15.03
C THR A 173 20.74 -3.11 -14.58
N HIS A 174 20.97 -3.22 -13.29
CA HIS A 174 22.27 -3.66 -12.79
C HIS A 174 22.41 -5.16 -12.87
N LEU A 175 23.62 -5.60 -13.23
CA LEU A 175 24.07 -6.99 -13.23
C LEU A 175 24.33 -7.48 -11.79
N THR A 176 23.36 -7.36 -10.91
CA THR A 176 23.47 -8.00 -9.59
C THR A 176 22.65 -9.26 -9.62
N LEU A 177 23.31 -10.40 -9.46
CA LEU A 177 22.62 -11.66 -9.15
C LEU A 177 21.66 -11.38 -7.99
N PRO A 178 20.39 -11.76 -8.07
CA PRO A 178 19.50 -11.67 -6.93
C PRO A 178 20.15 -12.49 -5.82
N THR A 179 20.62 -11.82 -4.81
CA THR A 179 21.03 -12.49 -3.58
C THR A 179 19.75 -13.04 -3.00
N ILE A 180 19.59 -14.37 -3.03
CA ILE A 180 18.49 -15.11 -2.40
C ILE A 180 18.45 -14.86 -0.87
N ASP A 181 19.36 -14.08 -0.35
CA ASP A 181 19.56 -13.78 1.07
C ASP A 181 18.78 -12.55 1.58
N ARG A 182 17.81 -12.03 0.83
CA ARG A 182 16.91 -10.93 1.27
C ARG A 182 15.54 -11.42 1.76
N VAL A 183 15.46 -12.63 2.31
CA VAL A 183 14.28 -13.11 3.04
C VAL A 183 14.42 -12.84 4.51
#